data_65251df07943882e368f9d2bf2b8f9b8
#
_entry.id   65251df07943882e368f9d2bf2b8f9b8
#
_cell.length_a   1.000
_cell.length_b   1.000
_cell.length_c   1.000
_cell.angle_alpha   90.00
_cell.angle_beta   90.00
_cell.angle_gamma   90.00
#
_symmetry.space_group_name_H-M   'P 1'
#
loop_
_entity.id
_entity.type
_entity.pdbx_description
1 polymer ?
#
loop_
_entity_poly.entity_id
_entity_poly.type
_entity_poly.pdbx_seq_one_letter_code
_entity_poly.pdbx_strand_id
1 'polypeptide(L)'
;FFSDAGKVTSQGDHAQLSDAARTAFPSIDGSGITVGVLSDSFNTSGNKDTMTTDIANGDLPSSTTVLSDFAGGTDEGRGMAQIVHDVAPGAAIMFATAFTGLANFANNIIALANAGAKVIVDDVNYFSETAYQDGPIAQAINQVVAGGAVYFSAAGNNGRNGFEATFNSSGTTGFSEPLAALTTGATPYRLPITFKSGADAVLT
;
A
#
# COMPACT_ATOMS: atom_id res chain seq x y z
N PHE A 1 4.66 -0.92 -31.29
CA PHE A 1 3.36 -0.95 -30.61
C PHE A 1 3.34 -2.21 -29.75
N PHE A 2 3.58 -2.08 -28.47
CA PHE A 2 3.22 -3.13 -27.53
C PHE A 2 1.73 -2.90 -27.22
N SER A 3 0.87 -3.80 -27.64
CA SER A 3 -0.50 -3.76 -27.18
C SER A 3 -0.51 -4.38 -25.78
N ASP A 4 -0.95 -3.64 -24.80
CA ASP A 4 -1.44 -4.20 -23.56
C ASP A 4 -2.65 -5.03 -23.95
N ALA A 5 -2.42 -6.31 -24.17
CA ALA A 5 -3.41 -7.20 -24.76
C ALA A 5 -4.30 -7.84 -23.68
N GLY A 6 -4.46 -7.18 -22.54
CA GLY A 6 -5.45 -7.54 -21.55
C GLY A 6 -6.86 -7.35 -22.07
N LYS A 7 -7.82 -7.97 -21.42
CA LYS A 7 -9.23 -7.83 -21.75
C LYS A 7 -9.75 -6.41 -21.50
N VAL A 8 -9.17 -5.74 -20.51
CA VAL A 8 -9.51 -4.37 -20.10
C VAL A 8 -8.23 -3.62 -19.74
N THR A 9 -7.95 -2.55 -20.47
CA THR A 9 -6.85 -1.63 -20.12
C THR A 9 -7.34 -0.53 -19.18
N SER A 10 -6.63 -0.31 -18.09
CA SER A 10 -6.93 0.76 -17.13
C SER A 10 -6.87 2.13 -17.77
N GLN A 11 -7.90 2.95 -17.57
CA GLN A 11 -7.87 4.36 -17.97
C GLN A 11 -6.76 5.15 -17.28
N GLY A 12 -6.27 4.65 -16.13
CA GLY A 12 -5.13 5.21 -15.40
C GLY A 12 -3.85 5.24 -16.22
N ASP A 13 -3.63 4.24 -17.06
CA ASP A 13 -2.47 4.19 -17.95
C ASP A 13 -2.40 5.42 -18.86
N HIS A 14 -3.51 5.76 -19.50
CA HIS A 14 -3.61 6.95 -20.35
C HIS A 14 -3.65 8.25 -19.54
N ALA A 15 -4.38 8.27 -18.42
CA ALA A 15 -4.53 9.48 -17.60
C ALA A 15 -3.19 9.93 -16.98
N GLN A 16 -2.30 8.99 -16.67
CA GLN A 16 -0.96 9.26 -16.17
C GLN A 16 0.09 9.45 -17.26
N LEU A 17 -0.31 9.34 -18.54
CA LEU A 17 0.57 9.39 -19.71
C LEU A 17 1.64 8.28 -19.71
N SER A 18 1.38 7.13 -19.08
CA SER A 18 2.31 6.00 -19.07
C SER A 18 2.45 5.38 -20.46
N ASP A 19 1.37 5.29 -21.22
CA ASP A 19 1.34 4.90 -22.62
C ASP A 19 2.21 5.82 -23.50
N ALA A 20 2.12 7.14 -23.27
CA ALA A 20 2.96 8.11 -23.98
C ALA A 20 4.43 7.96 -23.60
N ALA A 21 4.73 7.71 -22.31
CA ALA A 21 6.09 7.48 -21.84
C ALA A 21 6.70 6.23 -22.48
N ARG A 22 5.95 5.10 -22.53
CA ARG A 22 6.39 3.87 -23.19
C ARG A 22 6.56 4.05 -24.71
N THR A 23 5.71 4.87 -25.31
CA THR A 23 5.86 5.20 -26.75
C THR A 23 7.13 5.98 -27.00
N ALA A 24 7.45 6.97 -26.16
CA ALA A 24 8.64 7.80 -26.30
C ALA A 24 9.93 7.03 -25.94
N PHE A 25 9.85 6.10 -24.99
CA PHE A 25 10.95 5.32 -24.46
C PHE A 25 10.57 3.83 -24.38
N PRO A 26 10.60 3.08 -25.50
CA PRO A 26 10.09 1.70 -25.54
C PRO A 26 10.77 0.70 -24.61
N SER A 27 11.93 1.02 -24.05
CA SER A 27 12.62 0.21 -23.05
C SER A 27 12.12 0.43 -21.61
N ILE A 28 11.23 1.40 -21.39
CA ILE A 28 10.65 1.73 -20.09
C ILE A 28 9.26 1.08 -20.00
N ASP A 29 9.22 -0.23 -19.87
CA ASP A 29 7.99 -1.02 -19.76
C ASP A 29 7.90 -1.85 -18.47
N GLY A 30 8.86 -1.69 -17.57
CA GLY A 30 8.98 -2.49 -16.35
C GLY A 30 9.77 -3.78 -16.49
N SER A 31 10.32 -4.10 -17.67
CA SER A 31 11.13 -5.30 -17.91
C SER A 31 12.31 -5.37 -16.94
N GLY A 32 12.50 -6.53 -16.31
CA GLY A 32 13.54 -6.76 -15.31
C GLY A 32 13.20 -6.27 -13.90
N ILE A 33 12.02 -5.69 -13.70
CA ILE A 33 11.53 -5.26 -12.39
C ILE A 33 10.42 -6.21 -11.92
N THR A 34 10.45 -6.54 -10.64
CA THR A 34 9.36 -7.22 -9.97
C THR A 34 8.63 -6.24 -9.06
N VAL A 35 7.32 -6.15 -9.22
CA VAL A 35 6.43 -5.35 -8.37
C VAL A 35 5.72 -6.25 -7.38
N GLY A 36 5.85 -5.96 -6.09
CA GLY A 36 5.13 -6.61 -5.00
C GLY A 36 3.87 -5.82 -4.67
N VAL A 37 2.72 -6.49 -4.67
CA VAL A 37 1.41 -5.91 -4.36
C VAL A 37 0.92 -6.47 -3.03
N LEU A 38 0.43 -5.62 -2.16
CA LEU A 38 -0.16 -5.95 -0.86
C LEU A 38 -1.57 -5.35 -0.78
N SER A 39 -2.57 -6.20 -0.56
CA SER A 39 -3.97 -5.81 -0.43
C SER A 39 -4.73 -6.89 0.34
N ASP A 40 -6.06 -6.97 0.18
CA ASP A 40 -6.90 -7.94 0.87
C ASP A 40 -6.62 -9.39 0.42
N SER A 41 -6.88 -9.70 -0.85
CA SER A 41 -6.74 -11.03 -1.44
C SER A 41 -6.46 -10.96 -2.94
N PHE A 42 -6.21 -12.13 -3.53
CA PHE A 42 -5.84 -12.21 -4.94
C PHE A 42 -6.70 -13.19 -5.75
N ASN A 43 -7.00 -14.37 -5.21
CA ASN A 43 -7.67 -15.42 -5.98
C ASN A 43 -8.61 -16.26 -5.11
N THR A 44 -9.37 -15.62 -4.23
CA THR A 44 -10.16 -16.29 -3.18
C THR A 44 -11.63 -15.88 -3.12
N SER A 45 -12.02 -14.79 -3.78
CA SER A 45 -13.40 -14.25 -3.68
C SER A 45 -14.48 -15.14 -4.32
N GLY A 46 -14.12 -16.17 -5.06
CA GLY A 46 -15.07 -16.99 -5.81
C GLY A 46 -15.69 -16.29 -7.02
N ASN A 47 -15.13 -15.17 -7.44
CA ASN A 47 -15.53 -14.46 -8.66
C ASN A 47 -15.30 -15.34 -9.89
N LYS A 48 -16.02 -15.04 -10.99
CA LYS A 48 -15.89 -15.76 -12.27
C LYS A 48 -14.50 -15.60 -12.89
N ASP A 49 -13.88 -14.45 -12.67
CA ASP A 49 -12.53 -14.18 -13.12
C ASP A 49 -11.54 -14.67 -12.05
N THR A 50 -10.53 -15.37 -12.49
CA THR A 50 -9.49 -15.97 -11.65
C THR A 50 -8.13 -15.52 -12.17
N MET A 51 -7.08 -15.66 -11.36
CA MET A 51 -5.70 -15.43 -11.80
C MET A 51 -5.38 -16.16 -13.12
N THR A 52 -5.85 -17.41 -13.26
CA THR A 52 -5.64 -18.20 -14.49
C THR A 52 -6.35 -17.57 -15.68
N THR A 53 -7.58 -17.07 -15.49
CA THR A 53 -8.34 -16.39 -16.52
C THR A 53 -7.65 -15.10 -16.95
N ASP A 54 -7.18 -14.32 -15.98
CA ASP A 54 -6.53 -13.04 -16.23
C ASP A 54 -5.19 -13.21 -16.96
N ILE A 55 -4.42 -14.22 -16.60
CA ILE A 55 -3.20 -14.59 -17.37
C ILE A 55 -3.55 -15.02 -18.79
N ALA A 56 -4.61 -15.81 -18.97
CA ALA A 56 -5.01 -16.28 -20.30
C ALA A 56 -5.55 -15.15 -21.19
N ASN A 57 -6.16 -14.12 -20.59
CA ASN A 57 -6.67 -12.93 -21.29
C ASN A 57 -5.59 -11.85 -21.49
N GLY A 58 -4.44 -11.94 -20.80
CA GLY A 58 -3.39 -10.94 -20.82
C GLY A 58 -3.59 -9.77 -19.86
N ASP A 59 -4.56 -9.87 -18.93
CA ASP A 59 -4.75 -8.88 -17.85
C ASP A 59 -3.69 -9.01 -16.74
N LEU A 60 -3.00 -10.16 -16.69
CA LEU A 60 -1.86 -10.41 -15.79
C LEU A 60 -0.71 -11.08 -16.55
N PRO A 61 0.54 -10.78 -16.20
CA PRO A 61 1.68 -11.48 -16.80
C PRO A 61 1.75 -12.93 -16.32
N SER A 62 2.26 -13.83 -17.15
CA SER A 62 2.45 -15.25 -16.80
C SER A 62 3.44 -15.45 -15.65
N SER A 63 4.24 -14.43 -15.33
CA SER A 63 5.19 -14.39 -14.21
C SER A 63 4.54 -14.03 -12.87
N THR A 64 3.21 -13.86 -12.82
CA THR A 64 2.50 -13.53 -11.58
C THR A 64 2.64 -14.65 -10.54
N THR A 65 3.01 -14.29 -9.33
CA THR A 65 3.22 -15.21 -8.20
C THR A 65 2.47 -14.73 -6.96
N VAL A 66 1.78 -15.64 -6.27
CA VAL A 66 1.10 -15.38 -4.99
C VAL A 66 1.90 -16.05 -3.87
N LEU A 67 2.49 -15.24 -2.98
CA LEU A 67 3.26 -15.74 -1.83
C LEU A 67 2.35 -16.10 -0.65
N SER A 68 1.32 -15.31 -0.43
CA SER A 68 0.34 -15.49 0.64
C SER A 68 -0.98 -14.88 0.21
N ASP A 69 -2.10 -15.55 0.50
CA ASP A 69 -3.44 -15.09 0.16
C ASP A 69 -4.36 -15.15 1.39
N PHE A 70 -5.51 -14.45 1.32
CA PHE A 70 -6.50 -14.41 2.39
C PHE A 70 -7.88 -14.84 1.88
N ALA A 71 -8.39 -15.95 2.41
CA ALA A 71 -9.61 -16.61 1.93
C ALA A 71 -10.92 -15.80 2.11
N GLY A 72 -10.89 -14.67 2.80
CA GLY A 72 -12.07 -13.86 3.10
C GLY A 72 -12.11 -12.52 2.37
N GLY A 73 -11.23 -12.29 1.40
CA GLY A 73 -11.13 -11.01 0.71
C GLY A 73 -12.04 -10.88 -0.52
N THR A 74 -11.88 -9.77 -1.23
CA THR A 74 -12.66 -9.42 -2.42
C THR A 74 -11.86 -9.53 -3.73
N ASP A 75 -10.59 -9.94 -3.65
CA ASP A 75 -9.58 -9.95 -4.72
C ASP A 75 -9.24 -8.54 -5.24
N GLU A 76 -9.31 -7.52 -4.38
CA GLU A 76 -8.88 -6.16 -4.71
C GLU A 76 -7.40 -6.12 -5.12
N GLY A 77 -6.56 -6.91 -4.45
CA GLY A 77 -5.13 -7.03 -4.79
C GLY A 77 -4.88 -7.56 -6.20
N ARG A 78 -5.78 -8.39 -6.73
CA ARG A 78 -5.70 -8.80 -8.14
C ARG A 78 -6.05 -7.65 -9.08
N GLY A 79 -7.07 -6.85 -8.75
CA GLY A 79 -7.38 -5.64 -9.50
C GLY A 79 -6.22 -4.63 -9.50
N MET A 80 -5.55 -4.44 -8.37
CA MET A 80 -4.32 -3.61 -8.31
C MET A 80 -3.22 -4.16 -9.22
N ALA A 81 -3.02 -5.47 -9.21
CA ALA A 81 -2.00 -6.12 -10.03
C ALA A 81 -2.27 -5.95 -11.54
N GLN A 82 -3.53 -6.00 -11.96
CA GLN A 82 -3.95 -5.72 -13.35
C GLN A 82 -3.61 -4.27 -13.74
N ILE A 83 -3.90 -3.30 -12.87
CA ILE A 83 -3.53 -1.89 -13.10
C ILE A 83 -2.01 -1.72 -13.21
N VAL A 84 -1.24 -2.40 -12.35
CA VAL A 84 0.23 -2.39 -12.44
C VAL A 84 0.70 -2.97 -13.77
N HIS A 85 0.07 -4.05 -14.24
CA HIS A 85 0.42 -4.67 -15.53
C HIS A 85 0.12 -3.73 -16.71
N ASP A 86 -1.00 -3.02 -16.69
CA ASP A 86 -1.33 -2.03 -17.72
C ASP A 86 -0.28 -0.92 -17.81
N VAL A 87 0.17 -0.41 -16.66
CA VAL A 87 1.14 0.67 -16.59
C VAL A 87 2.57 0.19 -16.90
N ALA A 88 2.93 -1.01 -16.48
CA ALA A 88 4.26 -1.60 -16.61
C ALA A 88 4.19 -3.04 -17.14
N PRO A 89 3.82 -3.24 -18.42
CA PRO A 89 3.50 -4.57 -18.98
C PRO A 89 4.66 -5.55 -19.00
N GLY A 90 5.89 -5.07 -18.92
CA GLY A 90 7.09 -5.92 -18.85
C GLY A 90 7.45 -6.32 -17.42
N ALA A 91 6.79 -5.80 -16.39
CA ALA A 91 7.10 -6.12 -14.99
C ALA A 91 6.59 -7.52 -14.61
N ALA A 92 7.37 -8.22 -13.77
CA ALA A 92 6.86 -9.38 -13.03
C ALA A 92 6.04 -8.91 -11.83
N ILE A 93 5.00 -9.66 -11.45
CA ILE A 93 4.11 -9.30 -10.34
C ILE A 93 4.18 -10.38 -9.26
N MET A 94 4.30 -9.95 -8.01
CA MET A 94 4.13 -10.79 -6.83
C MET A 94 3.05 -10.21 -5.93
N PHE A 95 2.27 -11.08 -5.30
CA PHE A 95 1.25 -10.68 -4.35
C PHE A 95 1.49 -11.34 -2.99
N ALA A 96 1.18 -10.60 -1.92
CA ALA A 96 0.99 -11.14 -0.58
C ALA A 96 -0.12 -10.38 0.13
N THR A 97 -0.95 -11.09 0.91
CA THR A 97 -2.05 -10.43 1.62
C THR A 97 -1.56 -9.54 2.76
N ALA A 98 -2.25 -8.43 2.97
CA ALA A 98 -2.07 -7.55 4.14
C ALA A 98 -3.14 -7.80 5.24
N PHE A 99 -4.09 -8.74 5.03
CA PHE A 99 -5.30 -8.87 5.86
C PHE A 99 -5.21 -9.90 6.98
N THR A 100 -4.09 -10.56 7.17
CA THR A 100 -3.90 -11.55 8.23
C THR A 100 -3.32 -10.98 9.54
N GLY A 101 -3.46 -9.67 9.74
CA GLY A 101 -3.04 -8.94 10.93
C GLY A 101 -1.71 -8.21 10.75
N LEU A 102 -1.50 -7.21 11.60
CA LEU A 102 -0.41 -6.24 11.54
C LEU A 102 0.99 -6.90 11.45
N ALA A 103 1.25 -7.94 12.27
CA ALA A 103 2.53 -8.64 12.24
C ALA A 103 2.74 -9.42 10.93
N ASN A 104 1.70 -10.04 10.40
CA ASN A 104 1.79 -10.76 9.13
C ASN A 104 1.92 -9.80 7.95
N PHE A 105 1.27 -8.64 7.98
CA PHE A 105 1.48 -7.61 6.98
C PHE A 105 2.97 -7.20 6.94
N ALA A 106 3.56 -6.88 8.08
CA ALA A 106 4.99 -6.56 8.17
C ALA A 106 5.88 -7.71 7.63
N ASN A 107 5.58 -8.96 7.98
CA ASN A 107 6.30 -10.11 7.46
C ASN A 107 6.15 -10.27 5.95
N ASN A 108 4.97 -10.02 5.40
CA ASN A 108 4.72 -10.12 3.96
C ASN A 108 5.40 -9.00 3.15
N ILE A 109 5.56 -7.79 3.70
CA ILE A 109 6.42 -6.74 3.13
C ILE A 109 7.86 -7.27 2.96
N ILE A 110 8.42 -7.83 4.02
CA ILE A 110 9.77 -8.38 4.01
C ILE A 110 9.87 -9.58 3.05
N ALA A 111 8.86 -10.46 3.03
CA ALA A 111 8.82 -11.63 2.16
C ALA A 111 8.85 -11.25 0.67
N LEU A 112 8.08 -10.23 0.26
CA LEU A 112 8.09 -9.71 -1.10
C LEU A 112 9.47 -9.18 -1.50
N ALA A 113 10.11 -8.38 -0.65
CA ALA A 113 11.45 -7.87 -0.91
C ALA A 113 12.48 -9.00 -1.02
N ASN A 114 12.44 -10.00 -0.11
CA ASN A 114 13.33 -11.17 -0.14
C ASN A 114 13.10 -12.04 -1.37
N ALA A 115 11.87 -12.08 -1.90
CA ALA A 115 11.55 -12.77 -3.15
C ALA A 115 11.96 -12.00 -4.40
N GLY A 116 12.48 -10.77 -4.24
CA GLY A 116 13.07 -9.99 -5.33
C GLY A 116 12.24 -8.79 -5.78
N ALA A 117 11.13 -8.47 -5.12
CA ALA A 117 10.36 -7.26 -5.41
C ALA A 117 11.24 -6.02 -5.21
N LYS A 118 11.29 -5.16 -6.22
CA LYS A 118 12.03 -3.88 -6.21
C LYS A 118 11.13 -2.67 -6.00
N VAL A 119 9.89 -2.80 -6.37
CA VAL A 119 8.83 -1.85 -6.08
C VAL A 119 7.77 -2.59 -5.29
N ILE A 120 7.33 -2.04 -4.17
CA ILE A 120 6.30 -2.63 -3.32
C ILE A 120 5.20 -1.58 -3.12
N VAL A 121 3.95 -1.99 -3.28
CA VAL A 121 2.79 -1.10 -3.14
C VAL A 121 1.73 -1.74 -2.26
N ASP A 122 1.11 -0.95 -1.38
CA ASP A 122 -0.06 -1.35 -0.60
C ASP A 122 -1.20 -0.33 -0.69
N ASP A 123 -2.42 -0.79 -0.42
CA ASP A 123 -3.64 -0.01 -0.28
C ASP A 123 -4.31 -0.17 1.09
N VAL A 124 -3.60 -0.66 2.10
CA VAL A 124 -4.15 -1.09 3.38
C VAL A 124 -3.72 -0.20 4.54
N ASN A 125 -4.69 0.26 5.32
CA ASN A 125 -4.46 1.03 6.55
C ASN A 125 -4.75 0.20 7.80
N TYR A 126 -3.78 0.13 8.72
CA TYR A 126 -3.97 -0.40 10.06
C TYR A 126 -4.05 0.73 11.08
N PHE A 127 -5.27 1.08 11.51
CA PHE A 127 -5.48 2.12 12.55
C PHE A 127 -4.92 1.74 13.93
N SER A 128 -4.53 0.49 14.12
CA SER A 128 -3.87 0.01 15.34
C SER A 128 -2.36 0.23 15.33
N GLU A 129 -1.79 0.66 14.21
CA GLU A 129 -0.38 1.05 14.17
C GLU A 129 -0.17 2.37 14.90
N THR A 130 0.96 2.51 15.56
CA THR A 130 1.27 3.69 16.37
C THR A 130 1.48 4.92 15.49
N ALA A 131 0.76 6.02 15.78
CA ALA A 131 0.78 7.21 14.96
C ALA A 131 2.07 8.05 15.08
N TYR A 132 2.84 7.90 16.16
CA TYR A 132 3.98 8.77 16.48
C TYR A 132 5.28 8.03 16.75
N GLN A 133 5.34 6.77 16.34
CA GLN A 133 6.56 5.96 16.41
C GLN A 133 6.45 4.83 15.38
N ASP A 134 7.58 4.32 14.95
CA ASP A 134 7.62 3.23 13.98
C ASP A 134 7.08 1.94 14.60
N GLY A 135 5.88 1.57 14.18
CA GLY A 135 5.28 0.27 14.47
C GLY A 135 5.88 -0.83 13.59
N PRO A 136 5.37 -2.08 13.70
CA PRO A 136 5.91 -3.21 12.94
C PRO A 136 5.90 -3.02 11.43
N ILE A 137 4.85 -2.39 10.87
CA ILE A 137 4.74 -2.12 9.43
C ILE A 137 5.78 -1.09 9.01
N ALA A 138 5.87 0.05 9.72
CA ALA A 138 6.85 1.09 9.43
C ALA A 138 8.29 0.56 9.52
N GLN A 139 8.59 -0.27 10.52
CA GLN A 139 9.90 -0.92 10.66
C GLN A 139 10.21 -1.86 9.49
N ALA A 140 9.23 -2.66 9.03
CA ALA A 140 9.37 -3.52 7.87
C ALA A 140 9.62 -2.71 6.59
N ILE A 141 8.88 -1.61 6.39
CA ILE A 141 9.09 -0.67 5.27
C ILE A 141 10.51 -0.10 5.32
N ASN A 142 10.96 0.42 6.47
CA ASN A 142 12.31 0.94 6.64
C ASN A 142 13.38 -0.11 6.29
N GLN A 143 13.17 -1.36 6.71
CA GLN A 143 14.07 -2.47 6.40
C GLN A 143 14.18 -2.73 4.89
N VAL A 144 13.06 -2.84 4.18
CA VAL A 144 13.08 -3.15 2.74
C VAL A 144 13.58 -1.98 1.90
N VAL A 145 13.30 -0.74 2.31
CA VAL A 145 13.82 0.46 1.67
C VAL A 145 15.34 0.57 1.88
N ALA A 146 15.85 0.28 3.08
CA ALA A 146 17.29 0.20 3.32
C ALA A 146 17.94 -0.91 2.49
N GLY A 147 17.20 -1.98 2.13
CA GLY A 147 17.61 -3.05 1.23
C GLY A 147 17.55 -2.70 -0.26
N GLY A 148 17.11 -1.48 -0.61
CA GLY A 148 17.06 -0.97 -1.98
C GLY A 148 15.74 -1.18 -2.70
N ALA A 149 14.66 -1.57 -2.02
CA ALA A 149 13.31 -1.52 -2.56
C ALA A 149 12.72 -0.09 -2.48
N VAL A 150 11.77 0.20 -3.37
CA VAL A 150 10.94 1.41 -3.27
C VAL A 150 9.58 1.00 -2.76
N TYR A 151 9.02 1.74 -1.80
CA TYR A 151 7.74 1.43 -1.19
C TYR A 151 6.74 2.57 -1.37
N PHE A 152 5.50 2.22 -1.76
CA PHE A 152 4.38 3.14 -1.90
C PHE A 152 3.20 2.62 -1.07
N SER A 153 2.61 3.50 -0.27
CA SER A 153 1.43 3.20 0.53
C SER A 153 0.31 4.17 0.21
N ALA A 154 -0.92 3.67 0.18
CA ALA A 154 -2.07 4.52 -0.04
C ALA A 154 -2.31 5.47 1.14
N ALA A 155 -2.71 6.70 0.84
CA ALA A 155 -3.13 7.67 1.86
C ALA A 155 -4.50 7.34 2.49
N GLY A 156 -5.15 6.26 2.03
CA GLY A 156 -6.47 5.81 2.47
C GLY A 156 -7.63 6.58 1.84
N ASN A 157 -8.84 6.17 2.21
CA ASN A 157 -10.09 6.69 1.64
C ASN A 157 -10.77 7.77 2.47
N ASN A 158 -10.09 8.30 3.50
CA ASN A 158 -10.69 9.25 4.45
C ASN A 158 -10.82 10.67 3.89
N GLY A 159 -10.26 10.95 2.72
CA GLY A 159 -10.39 12.23 2.02
C GLY A 159 -9.91 13.39 2.89
N ARG A 160 -10.82 14.31 3.20
CA ARG A 160 -10.58 15.48 4.04
C ARG A 160 -10.92 15.26 5.51
N ASN A 161 -11.17 14.04 5.93
CA ASN A 161 -11.40 13.69 7.33
C ASN A 161 -10.09 13.80 8.08
N GLY A 162 -9.76 14.97 8.53
CA GLY A 162 -8.56 15.30 9.27
C GLY A 162 -8.89 16.23 10.42
N PHE A 163 -7.96 16.33 11.35
CA PHE A 163 -8.05 17.28 12.45
C PHE A 163 -6.82 18.18 12.44
N GLU A 164 -7.08 19.48 12.49
CA GLU A 164 -6.06 20.49 12.65
C GLU A 164 -6.46 21.41 13.79
N ALA A 165 -5.60 21.59 14.77
CA ALA A 165 -5.80 22.54 15.85
C ALA A 165 -4.46 23.08 16.36
N THR A 166 -4.51 24.27 16.97
CA THR A 166 -3.37 24.77 17.73
C THR A 166 -3.13 23.86 18.93
N PHE A 167 -1.89 23.40 19.11
CA PHE A 167 -1.52 22.61 20.26
C PHE A 167 -1.67 23.45 21.54
N ASN A 168 -2.51 22.99 22.46
CA ASN A 168 -2.64 23.53 23.81
C ASN A 168 -2.10 22.50 24.81
N SER A 169 -1.05 22.86 25.55
CA SER A 169 -0.54 21.99 26.59
C SER A 169 -1.53 21.93 27.77
N SER A 170 -1.83 20.74 28.24
CA SER A 170 -2.64 20.55 29.46
C SER A 170 -1.94 21.02 30.74
N GLY A 171 -0.70 21.45 30.65
CA GLY A 171 0.15 21.71 31.82
C GLY A 171 0.58 20.46 32.60
N THR A 172 0.15 19.29 32.14
CA THR A 172 0.52 17.99 32.73
C THR A 172 1.47 17.28 31.78
N THR A 173 2.63 16.87 32.26
CA THR A 173 3.62 16.18 31.47
C THR A 173 3.02 14.91 30.82
N GLY A 174 3.05 14.85 29.48
CA GLY A 174 2.61 13.68 28.72
C GLY A 174 1.18 13.70 28.19
N PHE A 175 0.43 14.81 28.32
CA PHE A 175 -0.91 14.89 27.76
C PHE A 175 -1.16 16.22 27.04
N SER A 176 -1.84 16.16 25.88
CA SER A 176 -2.47 17.33 25.26
C SER A 176 -3.84 17.58 25.88
N GLU A 177 -4.36 18.81 25.72
CA GLU A 177 -5.74 19.09 26.06
C GLU A 177 -6.70 18.15 25.32
N PRO A 178 -7.82 17.76 25.96
CA PRO A 178 -8.79 16.90 25.30
C PRO A 178 -9.33 17.59 24.05
N LEU A 179 -9.46 16.83 22.97
CA LEU A 179 -10.04 17.23 21.69
C LEU A 179 -11.56 17.47 21.83
N ALA A 180 -11.96 18.37 22.72
CA ALA A 180 -13.38 18.65 23.01
C ALA A 180 -14.15 19.17 21.78
N ALA A 181 -13.45 19.74 20.81
CA ALA A 181 -14.06 20.27 19.59
C ALA A 181 -14.49 19.20 18.57
N LEU A 182 -14.01 17.94 18.70
CA LEU A 182 -14.36 16.85 17.79
C LEU A 182 -15.47 15.95 18.31
N THR A 183 -15.91 16.13 19.55
CA THR A 183 -16.90 15.26 20.15
C THR A 183 -18.24 15.98 20.28
N THR A 184 -19.12 15.80 19.32
CA THR A 184 -20.53 15.99 19.56
C THR A 184 -21.02 14.83 20.47
N GLY A 185 -20.72 14.91 21.77
CA GLY A 185 -21.48 14.18 22.77
C GLY A 185 -20.89 12.95 23.44
N ALA A 186 -19.58 12.70 23.43
CA ALA A 186 -19.00 11.60 24.19
C ALA A 186 -17.58 11.89 24.66
N THR A 187 -17.04 11.06 25.51
CA THR A 187 -15.76 11.13 26.20
C THR A 187 -14.62 11.74 25.36
N PRO A 188 -13.93 12.78 25.85
CA PRO A 188 -12.82 13.39 25.12
C PRO A 188 -11.68 12.38 24.92
N TYR A 189 -11.24 12.22 23.68
CA TYR A 189 -10.03 11.45 23.39
C TYR A 189 -8.81 12.25 23.84
N ARG A 190 -7.92 11.59 24.55
CA ARG A 190 -6.61 12.14 24.90
C ARG A 190 -5.55 11.47 24.03
N LEU A 191 -4.74 12.27 23.36
CA LEU A 191 -3.54 11.79 22.70
C LEU A 191 -2.40 11.76 23.74
N PRO A 192 -1.91 10.58 24.15
CA PRO A 192 -0.73 10.49 25.02
C PRO A 192 0.51 10.84 24.18
N ILE A 193 1.03 12.05 24.36
CA ILE A 193 2.28 12.48 23.74
C ILE A 193 3.32 12.56 24.85
N THR A 194 4.35 11.73 24.76
CA THR A 194 5.48 11.78 25.68
C THR A 194 6.62 12.55 25.04
N PHE A 195 6.93 13.72 25.57
CA PHE A 195 8.12 14.48 25.18
C PHE A 195 9.33 13.98 25.99
N LYS A 196 10.40 13.62 25.32
CA LYS A 196 11.69 13.45 25.98
C LYS A 196 12.24 14.84 26.34
N SER A 197 12.69 15.00 27.59
CA SER A 197 13.35 16.24 28.05
C SER A 197 14.46 16.65 27.08
N GLY A 198 14.36 17.88 26.54
CA GLY A 198 15.36 18.49 25.65
C GLY A 198 15.13 18.23 24.16
N ALA A 199 13.99 17.70 23.73
CA ALA A 199 13.65 17.58 22.32
C ALA A 199 12.50 18.55 21.97
N ASP A 200 12.71 19.39 20.97
CA ASP A 200 11.60 20.09 20.30
C ASP A 200 10.81 19.05 19.50
N ALA A 201 9.58 18.77 19.91
CA ALA A 201 8.69 17.92 19.14
C ALA A 201 8.01 18.80 18.08
N VAL A 202 8.37 18.61 16.84
CA VAL A 202 7.62 19.13 15.69
C VAL A 202 6.61 18.07 15.31
N LEU A 203 5.33 18.32 15.54
CA LEU A 203 4.23 17.55 14.98
C LEU A 203 4.01 18.05 13.55
N THR A 204 4.43 17.29 12.57
CA THR A 204 4.09 17.52 11.15
C THR A 204 2.98 16.58 10.72
#